data_fafd6e8a73a2858571ff24d781e87f00
#
_entry.id   fafd6e8a73a2858571ff24d781e87f00
#
_cell.length_a   1.000
_cell.length_b   1.000
_cell.length_c   1.000
_cell.angle_alpha   90.00
_cell.angle_beta   90.00
_cell.angle_gamma   90.00
#
_symmetry.space_group_name_H-M   'P 1'
#
loop_
_entity.id
_entity.type
_entity.pdbx_description
1 polymer ?
#
loop_
_entity_poly.entity_id
_entity_poly.type
_entity_poly.pdbx_seq_one_letter_code
_entity_poly.pdbx_strand_id
1 'polypeptide(L)'
;MVDIEHLNRIRLVENPRGQMIVAYCLLTPNYRLFAKVDIQIENLDKIPRNENVIFAMNHTDRYNYWPFQWKLWSLQTFPYTTVWVKGKYYRNALLGKFLDACNLIPVPSMAYLIEEFYKKKFGERIDPELYRDVKDVIDGKYDLAGTYPENAARVFRAWGDDFVEFIRDYYELVMERVAELSRQALFDRGLNLIIFPEGTRSVQLAEGKTGLAQLALWSRKKIVPIGCNNSEQVYRGHLPFARSGQIIYRVGEPLSIEDRLKPYRIDAPFKLFSKESQRKYRDQFEGVTSAVMASIGLLLDERYRK
;
A
#
# COMPACT_ATOMS: atom_id res chain seq x y z
N MET A 1 -6.89 -11.28 12.63
CA MET A 1 -5.84 -11.47 11.60
C MET A 1 -6.44 -11.17 10.24
N VAL A 2 -5.71 -10.50 9.35
CA VAL A 2 -6.06 -10.50 7.92
C VAL A 2 -5.54 -11.82 7.36
N ASP A 3 -6.45 -12.72 7.09
CA ASP A 3 -6.22 -14.03 6.48
C ASP A 3 -6.98 -14.13 5.15
N ILE A 4 -6.86 -15.27 4.50
CA ILE A 4 -7.52 -15.49 3.22
C ILE A 4 -9.06 -15.42 3.34
N GLU A 5 -9.63 -15.84 4.49
CA GLU A 5 -11.07 -15.76 4.71
C GLU A 5 -11.54 -14.31 4.81
N HIS A 6 -10.79 -13.46 5.54
CA HIS A 6 -11.09 -12.03 5.61
C HIS A 6 -11.02 -11.39 4.22
N LEU A 7 -9.95 -11.62 3.47
CA LEU A 7 -9.79 -11.11 2.12
C LEU A 7 -10.91 -11.56 1.17
N ASN A 8 -11.40 -12.78 1.33
CA ASN A 8 -12.50 -13.31 0.52
C ASN A 8 -13.86 -12.68 0.84
N ARG A 9 -14.02 -12.08 2.02
CA ARG A 9 -15.23 -11.35 2.42
C ARG A 9 -15.28 -9.92 1.93
N ILE A 10 -14.14 -9.33 1.56
CA ILE A 10 -14.07 -7.95 1.08
C ILE A 10 -14.89 -7.82 -0.21
N ARG A 11 -15.75 -6.82 -0.23
CA ARG A 11 -16.59 -6.45 -1.37
C ARG A 11 -16.36 -4.97 -1.69
N LEU A 12 -15.61 -4.73 -2.76
CA LEU A 12 -15.41 -3.37 -3.25
C LEU A 12 -16.65 -2.90 -3.99
N VAL A 13 -17.00 -1.64 -3.79
CA VAL A 13 -18.12 -0.98 -4.44
C VAL A 13 -17.66 0.27 -5.19
N GLU A 14 -18.31 0.61 -6.28
CA GLU A 14 -18.01 1.80 -7.08
C GLU A 14 -18.19 3.09 -6.26
N ASN A 15 -19.29 3.16 -5.50
CA ASN A 15 -19.65 4.32 -4.67
C ASN A 15 -19.57 3.97 -3.17
N PRO A 16 -18.39 4.09 -2.52
CA PRO A 16 -18.18 3.64 -1.16
C PRO A 16 -18.83 4.58 -0.13
N ARG A 17 -20.02 4.19 0.35
CA ARG A 17 -20.79 4.96 1.34
C ARG A 17 -19.99 5.27 2.61
N GLY A 18 -19.11 4.36 3.04
CA GLY A 18 -18.24 4.58 4.20
C GLY A 18 -17.33 5.78 4.00
N GLN A 19 -16.69 5.92 2.82
CA GLN A 19 -15.87 7.08 2.50
C GLN A 19 -16.70 8.38 2.48
N MET A 20 -17.92 8.32 1.93
CA MET A 20 -18.81 9.49 1.89
C MET A 20 -19.19 9.94 3.31
N ILE A 21 -19.55 9.02 4.20
CA ILE A 21 -19.85 9.33 5.61
C ILE A 21 -18.64 9.94 6.29
N VAL A 22 -17.46 9.36 6.12
CA VAL A 22 -16.19 9.91 6.66
C VAL A 22 -15.93 11.31 6.11
N ALA A 23 -16.09 11.52 4.81
CA ALA A 23 -15.89 12.83 4.19
C ALA A 23 -16.84 13.89 4.76
N TYR A 24 -18.13 13.55 4.90
CA TYR A 24 -19.13 14.49 5.42
C TYR A 24 -19.03 14.71 6.93
N CYS A 25 -19.03 13.63 7.70
CA CYS A 25 -19.21 13.70 9.15
C CYS A 25 -17.90 13.94 9.91
N LEU A 26 -16.75 13.56 9.34
CA LEU A 26 -15.45 13.69 9.99
C LEU A 26 -14.56 14.72 9.30
N LEU A 27 -14.26 14.53 8.02
CA LEU A 27 -13.22 15.32 7.35
C LEU A 27 -13.69 16.74 7.03
N THR A 28 -14.91 16.96 6.56
CA THR A 28 -15.42 18.29 6.25
C THR A 28 -15.48 19.19 7.49
N PRO A 29 -16.06 18.78 8.64
CA PRO A 29 -15.99 19.57 9.85
C PRO A 29 -14.56 19.78 10.34
N ASN A 30 -13.74 18.74 10.31
CA ASN A 30 -12.35 18.83 10.76
C ASN A 30 -11.57 19.85 9.94
N TYR A 31 -11.65 19.81 8.61
CA TYR A 31 -10.87 20.70 7.75
C TYR A 31 -11.43 22.13 7.66
N ARG A 32 -12.75 22.30 7.65
CA ARG A 32 -13.37 23.59 7.41
C ARG A 32 -13.71 24.37 8.68
N LEU A 33 -14.16 23.66 9.72
CA LEU A 33 -14.66 24.33 10.94
C LEU A 33 -13.61 24.34 12.05
N PHE A 34 -13.03 23.17 12.38
CA PHE A 34 -12.18 23.05 13.56
C PHE A 34 -10.72 23.41 13.28
N ALA A 35 -10.11 22.81 12.26
CA ALA A 35 -8.69 22.97 11.98
C ALA A 35 -8.39 24.04 10.92
N LYS A 36 -9.34 24.38 10.04
CA LYS A 36 -9.15 25.32 8.92
C LYS A 36 -7.92 24.95 8.09
N VAL A 37 -7.90 23.71 7.56
CA VAL A 37 -6.79 23.21 6.76
C VAL A 37 -6.91 23.71 5.33
N ASP A 38 -5.87 24.35 4.82
CA ASP A 38 -5.74 24.70 3.40
C ASP A 38 -5.20 23.47 2.62
N ILE A 39 -6.05 22.86 1.81
CA ILE A 39 -5.71 21.68 1.01
C ILE A 39 -5.66 22.09 -0.45
N GLN A 40 -4.45 22.07 -1.01
CA GLN A 40 -4.18 22.43 -2.40
C GLN A 40 -3.77 21.21 -3.21
N ILE A 41 -4.26 21.12 -4.46
CA ILE A 41 -3.78 20.16 -5.46
C ILE A 41 -3.28 20.98 -6.66
N GLU A 42 -1.97 21.06 -6.79
CA GLU A 42 -1.32 21.71 -7.93
C GLU A 42 -1.30 20.75 -9.14
N ASN A 43 -1.48 21.28 -10.34
CA ASN A 43 -1.53 20.54 -11.60
C ASN A 43 -2.64 19.46 -11.63
N LEU A 44 -3.81 19.77 -11.07
CA LEU A 44 -4.96 18.86 -11.01
C LEU A 44 -5.42 18.39 -12.41
N ASP A 45 -5.19 19.21 -13.43
CA ASP A 45 -5.48 18.94 -14.84
C ASP A 45 -4.70 17.75 -15.41
N LYS A 46 -3.57 17.38 -14.81
CA LYS A 46 -2.79 16.18 -15.16
C LYS A 46 -3.44 14.87 -14.72
N ILE A 47 -4.42 14.90 -13.83
CA ILE A 47 -5.17 13.68 -13.47
C ILE A 47 -6.15 13.36 -14.60
N PRO A 48 -6.04 12.18 -15.25
CA PRO A 48 -7.00 11.77 -16.27
C PRO A 48 -8.43 11.72 -15.71
N ARG A 49 -9.39 12.30 -16.44
CA ARG A 49 -10.81 12.33 -16.01
C ARG A 49 -11.62 11.18 -16.58
N ASN A 50 -11.21 10.65 -17.72
CA ASN A 50 -11.97 9.65 -18.48
C ASN A 50 -11.51 8.21 -18.21
N GLU A 51 -10.52 8.03 -17.37
CA GLU A 51 -9.99 6.74 -16.97
C GLU A 51 -9.57 6.74 -15.50
N ASN A 52 -9.62 5.59 -14.87
CA ASN A 52 -9.06 5.41 -13.54
C ASN A 52 -7.56 5.06 -13.61
N VAL A 53 -6.83 5.48 -12.57
CA VAL A 53 -5.37 5.44 -12.53
C VAL A 53 -4.86 4.87 -11.20
N ILE A 54 -3.56 4.60 -11.17
CA ILE A 54 -2.83 4.27 -9.94
C ILE A 54 -2.12 5.55 -9.47
N PHE A 55 -2.52 6.10 -8.33
CA PHE A 55 -1.79 7.19 -7.69
C PHE A 55 -0.62 6.63 -6.90
N ALA A 56 0.59 7.09 -7.20
CA ALA A 56 1.81 6.79 -6.46
C ALA A 56 2.17 7.99 -5.58
N MET A 57 2.07 7.87 -4.27
CA MET A 57 2.24 8.98 -3.33
C MET A 57 3.31 8.65 -2.28
N ASN A 58 4.16 9.62 -1.88
CA ASN A 58 5.05 9.48 -0.73
C ASN A 58 4.26 9.38 0.58
N HIS A 59 4.83 8.74 1.61
CA HIS A 59 4.12 8.38 2.83
C HIS A 59 4.69 9.05 4.08
N THR A 60 4.34 10.32 4.30
CA THR A 60 4.88 11.11 5.42
C THR A 60 4.22 10.80 6.77
N ASP A 61 2.92 10.54 6.78
CA ASP A 61 2.14 10.28 8.00
C ASP A 61 1.02 9.25 7.78
N ARG A 62 0.23 8.99 8.80
CA ARG A 62 -0.83 7.97 8.75
C ARG A 62 -2.02 8.35 7.87
N TYR A 63 -2.28 9.64 7.73
CA TYR A 63 -3.51 10.19 7.17
C TYR A 63 -3.30 10.99 5.89
N ASN A 64 -2.07 11.05 5.37
CA ASN A 64 -1.72 11.93 4.25
C ASN A 64 -2.52 11.69 2.95
N TYR A 65 -3.19 10.55 2.80
CA TYR A 65 -4.10 10.32 1.68
C TYR A 65 -5.54 10.83 1.92
N TRP A 66 -5.94 11.07 3.18
CA TRP A 66 -7.29 11.51 3.51
C TRP A 66 -7.64 12.90 2.97
N PRO A 67 -6.79 13.93 3.12
CA PRO A 67 -7.07 15.23 2.52
C PRO A 67 -7.11 15.18 1.00
N PHE A 68 -6.25 14.34 0.38
CA PHE A 68 -6.27 14.12 -1.06
C PHE A 68 -7.59 13.49 -1.53
N GLN A 69 -8.00 12.38 -0.92
CA GLN A 69 -9.29 11.74 -1.21
C GLN A 69 -10.47 12.68 -0.99
N TRP A 70 -10.48 13.41 0.14
CA TRP A 70 -11.52 14.37 0.46
C TRP A 70 -11.59 15.49 -0.59
N LYS A 71 -10.46 16.00 -1.06
CA LYS A 71 -10.41 17.03 -2.08
C LYS A 71 -10.94 16.51 -3.42
N LEU A 72 -10.50 15.35 -3.89
CA LEU A 72 -11.01 14.72 -5.11
C LEU A 72 -12.53 14.44 -4.99
N TRP A 73 -12.97 13.90 -3.85
CA TRP A 73 -14.38 13.69 -3.57
C TRP A 73 -15.19 14.99 -3.63
N SER A 74 -14.68 16.08 -3.07
CA SER A 74 -15.38 17.37 -3.07
C SER A 74 -15.56 17.97 -4.46
N LEU A 75 -14.72 17.60 -5.42
CA LEU A 75 -14.79 18.06 -6.81
C LEU A 75 -15.82 17.27 -7.64
N GLN A 76 -16.19 16.05 -7.24
CA GLN A 76 -17.18 15.17 -7.91
C GLN A 76 -16.88 14.91 -9.40
N THR A 77 -15.63 15.04 -9.82
CA THR A 77 -15.20 14.90 -11.24
C THR A 77 -14.27 13.72 -11.47
N PHE A 78 -13.87 13.04 -10.41
CA PHE A 78 -12.95 11.91 -10.46
C PHE A 78 -13.60 10.64 -9.91
N PRO A 79 -13.21 9.45 -10.41
CA PRO A 79 -13.59 8.19 -9.80
C PRO A 79 -13.21 8.14 -8.31
N TYR A 80 -14.01 7.42 -7.51
CA TYR A 80 -13.64 7.15 -6.12
C TYR A 80 -12.32 6.40 -6.03
N THR A 81 -11.76 6.37 -4.84
CA THR A 81 -10.44 5.76 -4.63
C THR A 81 -10.53 4.56 -3.70
N THR A 82 -9.63 3.62 -3.89
CA THR A 82 -9.25 2.61 -2.91
C THR A 82 -7.79 2.79 -2.54
N VAL A 83 -7.35 2.24 -1.42
CA VAL A 83 -5.97 2.41 -0.93
C VAL A 83 -5.42 1.07 -0.44
N TRP A 84 -4.18 0.76 -0.77
CA TRP A 84 -3.46 -0.34 -0.13
C TRP A 84 -3.06 0.05 1.28
N VAL A 85 -3.51 -0.73 2.26
CA VAL A 85 -3.21 -0.50 3.67
C VAL A 85 -2.56 -1.72 4.32
N LYS A 86 -1.67 -1.51 5.28
CA LYS A 86 -1.00 -2.63 5.98
C LYS A 86 -2.01 -3.49 6.74
N GLY A 87 -1.90 -4.81 6.64
CA GLY A 87 -2.76 -5.78 7.34
C GLY A 87 -2.83 -5.56 8.86
N LYS A 88 -1.78 -5.03 9.48
CA LYS A 88 -1.76 -4.77 10.94
C LYS A 88 -2.86 -3.82 11.44
N TYR A 89 -3.41 -2.95 10.59
CA TYR A 89 -4.51 -2.06 10.99
C TYR A 89 -5.83 -2.81 11.22
N TYR A 90 -5.95 -4.01 10.67
CA TYR A 90 -7.10 -4.89 10.82
C TYR A 90 -7.04 -5.78 12.09
N ARG A 91 -6.01 -5.65 12.93
CA ARG A 91 -5.94 -6.35 14.22
C ARG A 91 -7.09 -6.00 15.15
N ASN A 92 -7.56 -4.77 15.08
CA ASN A 92 -8.79 -4.34 15.75
C ASN A 92 -9.99 -4.60 14.81
N ALA A 93 -10.93 -5.43 15.26
CA ALA A 93 -12.06 -5.85 14.44
C ALA A 93 -13.01 -4.70 14.05
N LEU A 94 -13.22 -3.74 14.95
CA LEU A 94 -14.06 -2.56 14.66
C LEU A 94 -13.39 -1.66 13.61
N LEU A 95 -12.10 -1.41 13.77
CA LEU A 95 -11.33 -0.66 12.79
C LEU A 95 -11.29 -1.40 11.45
N GLY A 96 -11.14 -2.73 11.45
CA GLY A 96 -11.18 -3.55 10.23
C GLY A 96 -12.48 -3.39 9.47
N LYS A 97 -13.62 -3.52 10.14
CA LYS A 97 -14.95 -3.31 9.53
C LYS A 97 -15.11 -1.89 8.96
N PHE A 98 -14.59 -0.89 9.67
CA PHE A 98 -14.59 0.49 9.20
C PHE A 98 -13.75 0.64 7.93
N LEU A 99 -12.56 0.06 7.89
CA LEU A 99 -11.67 0.09 6.72
C LEU A 99 -12.30 -0.64 5.52
N ASP A 100 -12.96 -1.78 5.74
CA ASP A 100 -13.71 -2.49 4.69
C ASP A 100 -14.85 -1.62 4.13
N ALA A 101 -15.62 -0.95 5.01
CA ALA A 101 -16.67 -0.03 4.60
C ALA A 101 -16.14 1.19 3.82
N CYS A 102 -14.88 1.54 4.01
CA CYS A 102 -14.17 2.57 3.27
C CYS A 102 -13.48 2.06 1.99
N ASN A 103 -13.77 0.84 1.53
CA ASN A 103 -13.17 0.29 0.31
C ASN A 103 -11.64 0.15 0.37
N LEU A 104 -11.04 -0.10 1.52
CA LEU A 104 -9.59 -0.26 1.61
C LEU A 104 -9.19 -1.72 1.35
N ILE A 105 -8.05 -1.92 0.70
CA ILE A 105 -7.50 -3.24 0.41
C ILE A 105 -6.37 -3.53 1.40
N PRO A 106 -6.52 -4.47 2.35
CA PRO A 106 -5.44 -4.86 3.22
C PRO A 106 -4.37 -5.64 2.46
N VAL A 107 -3.11 -5.21 2.61
CA VAL A 107 -1.94 -5.89 2.05
C VAL A 107 -1.09 -6.42 3.21
N PRO A 108 -1.25 -7.71 3.57
CA PRO A 108 -0.41 -8.34 4.57
C PRO A 108 1.02 -8.49 4.06
N SER A 109 2.00 -8.22 4.90
CA SER A 109 3.39 -8.54 4.61
C SER A 109 3.75 -9.91 5.18
N MET A 110 4.81 -10.54 4.69
CA MET A 110 5.36 -11.76 5.30
C MET A 110 5.63 -11.54 6.79
N ALA A 111 6.19 -10.38 7.17
CA ALA A 111 6.42 -10.02 8.56
C ALA A 111 5.13 -10.07 9.41
N TYR A 112 4.05 -9.52 8.88
CA TYR A 112 2.75 -9.55 9.54
C TYR A 112 2.24 -10.97 9.73
N LEU A 113 2.37 -11.84 8.73
CA LEU A 113 1.95 -13.23 8.85
C LEU A 113 2.77 -14.00 9.89
N ILE A 114 4.09 -13.86 9.89
CA ILE A 114 4.98 -14.48 10.89
C ILE A 114 4.54 -14.07 12.31
N GLU A 115 4.35 -12.76 12.54
CA GLU A 115 3.90 -12.24 13.84
C GLU A 115 2.54 -12.81 14.27
N GLU A 116 1.59 -12.92 13.35
CA GLU A 116 0.24 -13.42 13.64
C GLU A 116 0.24 -14.94 13.90
N PHE A 117 0.98 -15.73 13.11
CA PHE A 117 1.12 -17.16 13.33
C PHE A 117 1.85 -17.46 14.65
N TYR A 118 2.91 -16.69 14.96
CA TYR A 118 3.62 -16.80 16.21
C TYR A 118 2.68 -16.53 17.40
N LYS A 119 1.96 -15.40 17.34
CA LYS A 119 1.01 -15.04 18.38
C LYS A 119 -0.10 -16.10 18.57
N LYS A 120 -0.60 -16.66 17.47
CA LYS A 120 -1.63 -17.72 17.52
C LYS A 120 -1.11 -18.99 18.17
N LYS A 121 0.17 -19.34 17.95
CA LYS A 121 0.78 -20.57 18.49
C LYS A 121 1.23 -20.43 19.94
N PHE A 122 1.86 -19.31 20.28
CA PHE A 122 2.54 -19.11 21.57
C PHE A 122 1.79 -18.17 22.54
N GLY A 123 0.73 -17.50 22.09
CA GLY A 123 -0.07 -16.58 22.91
C GLY A 123 0.57 -15.20 23.15
N GLU A 124 1.79 -14.99 22.70
CA GLU A 124 2.57 -13.77 22.92
C GLU A 124 3.10 -13.16 21.62
N ARG A 125 3.70 -11.97 21.70
CA ARG A 125 4.36 -11.35 20.54
C ARG A 125 5.76 -11.93 20.38
N ILE A 126 6.16 -12.14 19.13
CA ILE A 126 7.53 -12.54 18.81
C ILE A 126 8.51 -11.42 19.16
N ASP A 127 9.61 -11.79 19.79
CA ASP A 127 10.73 -10.89 20.06
C ASP A 127 11.39 -10.42 18.77
N PRO A 128 11.91 -9.16 18.67
CA PRO A 128 12.51 -8.64 17.45
C PRO A 128 13.75 -9.39 16.97
N GLU A 129 14.54 -9.98 17.85
CA GLU A 129 15.72 -10.77 17.50
C GLU A 129 15.28 -12.13 16.94
N LEU A 130 14.44 -12.82 17.67
CA LEU A 130 13.83 -14.08 17.23
C LEU A 130 13.07 -13.91 15.91
N TYR A 131 12.37 -12.80 15.73
CA TYR A 131 11.70 -12.48 14.45
C TYR A 131 12.70 -12.43 13.29
N ARG A 132 13.86 -11.81 13.47
CA ARG A 132 14.90 -11.74 12.44
C ARG A 132 15.40 -13.13 12.07
N ASP A 133 15.72 -13.96 13.06
CA ASP A 133 16.19 -15.32 12.86
C ASP A 133 15.16 -16.18 12.10
N VAL A 134 13.91 -16.15 12.55
CA VAL A 134 12.80 -16.86 11.88
C VAL A 134 12.60 -16.36 10.45
N LYS A 135 12.63 -15.05 10.25
CA LYS A 135 12.50 -14.46 8.91
C LYS A 135 13.64 -14.86 7.99
N ASP A 136 14.87 -14.87 8.47
CA ASP A 136 16.04 -15.22 7.67
C ASP A 136 16.00 -16.69 7.22
N VAL A 137 15.47 -17.60 8.05
CA VAL A 137 15.19 -18.97 7.62
C VAL A 137 14.09 -19.03 6.56
N ILE A 138 12.99 -18.32 6.76
CA ILE A 138 11.89 -18.27 5.79
C ILE A 138 12.34 -17.64 4.46
N ASP A 139 13.21 -16.65 4.48
CA ASP A 139 13.76 -16.00 3.28
C ASP A 139 14.81 -16.89 2.56
N GLY A 140 15.22 -18.01 3.16
CA GLY A 140 16.17 -18.95 2.56
C GLY A 140 17.62 -18.52 2.68
N LYS A 141 17.96 -17.69 3.68
CA LYS A 141 19.35 -17.32 3.98
C LYS A 141 20.14 -18.45 4.67
N TYR A 142 19.43 -19.42 5.22
CA TYR A 142 19.98 -20.63 5.79
C TYR A 142 19.52 -21.84 4.98
N ASP A 143 20.40 -22.82 4.82
CA ASP A 143 20.01 -24.13 4.30
C ASP A 143 19.12 -24.82 5.36
N LEU A 144 17.92 -25.27 4.96
CA LEU A 144 16.99 -25.96 5.85
C LEU A 144 17.57 -27.32 6.36
N ALA A 145 18.51 -27.89 5.63
CA ALA A 145 19.27 -29.08 6.03
C ALA A 145 20.46 -28.74 6.94
N GLY A 146 20.79 -27.45 7.10
CA GLY A 146 21.93 -26.96 7.84
C GLY A 146 21.57 -26.47 9.26
N THR A 147 22.59 -25.88 9.90
CA THR A 147 22.44 -25.30 11.24
C THR A 147 21.92 -23.87 11.12
N TYR A 148 20.72 -23.59 11.60
CA TYR A 148 20.20 -22.24 11.79
C TYR A 148 20.08 -21.90 13.29
N PRO A 149 19.89 -20.63 13.68
CA PRO A 149 19.90 -20.23 15.08
C PRO A 149 18.97 -21.06 15.97
N GLU A 150 19.45 -21.54 17.10
CA GLU A 150 18.72 -22.44 18.01
C GLU A 150 17.36 -21.87 18.43
N ASN A 151 17.27 -20.54 18.60
CA ASN A 151 16.01 -19.87 18.89
C ASN A 151 14.98 -20.06 17.77
N ALA A 152 15.38 -19.94 16.50
CA ALA A 152 14.54 -20.20 15.35
C ALA A 152 14.20 -21.71 15.25
N ALA A 153 15.17 -22.60 15.48
CA ALA A 153 14.97 -24.04 15.52
C ALA A 153 13.87 -24.47 16.51
N ARG A 154 13.86 -23.88 17.71
CA ARG A 154 12.81 -24.11 18.69
C ARG A 154 11.42 -23.73 18.17
N VAL A 155 11.31 -22.60 17.46
CA VAL A 155 10.05 -22.14 16.88
C VAL A 155 9.58 -23.08 15.78
N PHE A 156 10.48 -23.50 14.88
CA PHE A 156 10.12 -24.42 13.78
C PHE A 156 9.75 -25.80 14.30
N ARG A 157 10.46 -26.34 15.31
CA ARG A 157 10.04 -27.58 15.98
C ARG A 157 8.61 -27.50 16.54
N ALA A 158 8.20 -26.34 17.06
CA ALA A 158 6.85 -26.15 17.57
C ALA A 158 5.78 -25.97 16.49
N TRP A 159 6.16 -25.44 15.33
CA TRP A 159 5.26 -25.29 14.18
C TRP A 159 5.16 -26.54 13.32
N GLY A 160 6.21 -27.35 13.25
CA GLY A 160 6.36 -28.50 12.35
C GLY A 160 7.32 -28.22 11.20
N ASP A 161 7.90 -29.29 10.67
CA ASP A 161 8.96 -29.22 9.65
C ASP A 161 8.53 -28.52 8.36
N ASP A 162 7.26 -28.65 7.99
CA ASP A 162 6.69 -28.08 6.75
C ASP A 162 6.30 -26.58 6.89
N PHE A 163 6.52 -25.97 8.05
CA PHE A 163 5.99 -24.59 8.28
C PHE A 163 6.60 -23.55 7.35
N VAL A 164 7.87 -23.69 6.97
CA VAL A 164 8.54 -22.75 6.05
C VAL A 164 7.89 -22.78 4.68
N GLU A 165 7.59 -23.96 4.16
CA GLU A 165 6.90 -24.15 2.90
C GLU A 165 5.46 -23.62 3.02
N PHE A 166 4.74 -24.06 4.05
CA PHE A 166 3.38 -23.63 4.32
C PHE A 166 3.23 -22.09 4.36
N ILE A 167 4.11 -21.37 5.09
CA ILE A 167 3.96 -19.92 5.23
C ILE A 167 4.30 -19.18 3.93
N ARG A 168 5.21 -19.74 3.11
CA ARG A 168 5.52 -19.21 1.78
C ARG A 168 4.33 -19.35 0.83
N ASP A 169 3.73 -20.52 0.78
CA ASP A 169 2.57 -20.80 -0.06
C ASP A 169 1.34 -20.03 0.40
N TYR A 170 1.14 -19.95 1.70
CA TYR A 170 0.07 -19.16 2.27
C TYR A 170 0.21 -17.67 1.95
N TYR A 171 1.45 -17.13 1.99
CA TYR A 171 1.71 -15.76 1.57
C TYR A 171 1.40 -15.53 0.08
N GLU A 172 1.77 -16.46 -0.79
CA GLU A 172 1.44 -16.40 -2.21
C GLU A 172 -0.08 -16.40 -2.43
N LEU A 173 -0.81 -17.29 -1.77
CA LEU A 173 -2.28 -17.35 -1.81
C LEU A 173 -2.93 -16.03 -1.36
N VAL A 174 -2.43 -15.46 -0.28
CA VAL A 174 -2.88 -14.16 0.23
C VAL A 174 -2.61 -13.05 -0.78
N MET A 175 -1.43 -13.03 -1.40
CA MET A 175 -1.07 -12.01 -2.40
C MET A 175 -1.82 -12.18 -3.72
N GLU A 176 -2.18 -13.39 -4.11
CA GLU A 176 -3.09 -13.64 -5.24
C GLU A 176 -4.45 -13.00 -4.99
N ARG A 177 -4.98 -13.12 -3.77
CA ARG A 177 -6.25 -12.48 -3.43
C ARG A 177 -6.16 -10.96 -3.39
N VAL A 178 -5.03 -10.39 -2.93
CA VAL A 178 -4.76 -8.94 -3.03
C VAL A 178 -4.70 -8.49 -4.49
N ALA A 179 -4.06 -9.29 -5.36
CA ALA A 179 -4.02 -9.04 -6.79
C ALA A 179 -5.43 -9.01 -7.40
N GLU A 180 -6.27 -9.98 -7.04
CA GLU A 180 -7.66 -10.05 -7.53
C GLU A 180 -8.51 -8.89 -7.02
N LEU A 181 -8.38 -8.48 -5.76
CA LEU A 181 -9.04 -7.27 -5.23
C LEU A 181 -8.58 -6.01 -5.96
N SER A 182 -7.29 -5.91 -6.26
CA SER A 182 -6.74 -4.78 -7.03
C SER A 182 -7.27 -4.77 -8.47
N ARG A 183 -7.39 -5.95 -9.09
CA ARG A 183 -8.04 -6.10 -10.40
C ARG A 183 -9.49 -5.63 -10.37
N GLN A 184 -10.27 -6.13 -9.40
CA GLN A 184 -11.66 -5.73 -9.21
C GLN A 184 -11.80 -4.21 -9.03
N ALA A 185 -10.92 -3.59 -8.23
CA ALA A 185 -10.91 -2.14 -8.05
C ALA A 185 -10.71 -1.41 -9.37
N LEU A 186 -9.70 -1.81 -10.14
CA LEU A 186 -9.29 -1.10 -11.35
C LEU A 186 -10.19 -1.37 -12.56
N PHE A 187 -10.72 -2.58 -12.72
CA PHE A 187 -11.44 -2.98 -13.93
C PHE A 187 -12.95 -3.16 -13.73
N ASP A 188 -13.37 -3.72 -12.58
CA ASP A 188 -14.78 -4.02 -12.37
C ASP A 188 -15.52 -2.86 -11.67
N ARG A 189 -14.79 -2.06 -10.85
CA ARG A 189 -15.36 -0.95 -10.08
C ARG A 189 -14.92 0.43 -10.56
N GLY A 190 -13.99 0.50 -11.50
CA GLY A 190 -13.51 1.76 -12.04
C GLY A 190 -12.86 2.70 -11.01
N LEU A 191 -12.34 2.16 -9.90
CA LEU A 191 -11.75 2.95 -8.83
C LEU A 191 -10.34 3.39 -9.17
N ASN A 192 -9.95 4.58 -8.73
CA ASN A 192 -8.54 4.94 -8.62
C ASN A 192 -7.89 4.17 -7.47
N LEU A 193 -6.64 3.76 -7.60
CA LEU A 193 -5.93 3.04 -6.54
C LEU A 193 -4.75 3.87 -6.02
N ILE A 194 -4.74 4.18 -4.73
CA ILE A 194 -3.63 4.88 -4.08
C ILE A 194 -2.66 3.85 -3.50
N ILE A 195 -1.40 3.96 -3.88
CA ILE A 195 -0.31 3.13 -3.39
C ILE A 195 0.82 4.03 -2.89
N PHE A 196 1.37 3.66 -1.74
CA PHE A 196 2.59 4.24 -1.19
C PHE A 196 3.77 3.33 -1.55
N PRO A 197 4.59 3.67 -2.55
CA PRO A 197 5.65 2.78 -3.02
C PRO A 197 6.65 2.41 -1.93
N GLU A 198 6.93 3.33 -1.01
CA GLU A 198 7.82 3.13 0.13
C GLU A 198 7.38 1.98 1.05
N GLY A 199 6.08 1.70 1.11
CA GLY A 199 5.49 0.69 1.98
C GLY A 199 5.63 0.97 3.49
N THR A 200 6.38 2.00 3.87
CA THR A 200 6.53 2.47 5.27
C THR A 200 6.51 3.99 5.29
N ARG A 201 6.12 4.57 6.42
CA ARG A 201 6.12 6.03 6.60
C ARG A 201 7.55 6.52 6.82
N SER A 202 7.88 7.60 6.13
CA SER A 202 9.13 8.34 6.30
C SER A 202 8.89 9.81 5.95
N VAL A 203 9.50 10.74 6.70
CA VAL A 203 9.46 12.16 6.34
C VAL A 203 10.26 12.39 5.07
N GLN A 204 11.47 11.86 4.99
CA GLN A 204 12.26 11.87 3.76
C GLN A 204 11.84 10.70 2.87
N LEU A 205 11.82 10.93 1.56
CA LEU A 205 11.46 9.94 0.56
C LEU A 205 12.38 8.70 0.69
N ALA A 206 11.79 7.57 1.02
CA ALA A 206 12.50 6.30 1.14
C ALA A 206 12.56 5.55 -0.19
N GLU A 207 13.26 4.42 -0.21
CA GLU A 207 13.30 3.55 -1.38
C GLU A 207 11.94 2.93 -1.68
N GLY A 208 11.60 2.84 -2.96
CA GLY A 208 10.37 2.23 -3.42
C GLY A 208 10.44 0.70 -3.47
N LYS A 209 9.31 0.06 -3.22
CA LYS A 209 9.11 -1.39 -3.41
C LYS A 209 8.41 -1.66 -4.73
N THR A 210 8.71 -2.79 -5.33
CA THR A 210 8.26 -3.16 -6.68
C THR A 210 6.78 -3.49 -6.82
N GLY A 211 6.02 -3.59 -5.74
CA GLY A 211 4.60 -3.98 -5.80
C GLY A 211 3.73 -3.08 -6.68
N LEU A 212 3.95 -1.76 -6.63
CA LEU A 212 3.27 -0.81 -7.51
C LEU A 212 3.66 -1.05 -8.98
N ALA A 213 4.94 -1.22 -9.26
CA ALA A 213 5.46 -1.45 -10.60
C ALA A 213 4.88 -2.74 -11.21
N GLN A 214 4.83 -3.82 -10.43
CA GLN A 214 4.23 -5.08 -10.84
C GLN A 214 2.76 -4.88 -11.25
N LEU A 215 1.98 -4.21 -10.39
CA LEU A 215 0.56 -3.96 -10.67
C LEU A 215 0.37 -3.08 -11.91
N ALA A 216 1.17 -2.03 -12.07
CA ALA A 216 1.06 -1.11 -13.20
C ALA A 216 1.40 -1.80 -14.53
N LEU A 217 2.49 -2.56 -14.60
CA LEU A 217 2.87 -3.32 -15.79
C LEU A 217 1.85 -4.40 -16.14
N TRP A 218 1.29 -5.07 -15.12
CA TRP A 218 0.27 -6.09 -15.31
C TRP A 218 -1.08 -5.50 -15.79
N SER A 219 -1.53 -4.43 -15.15
CA SER A 219 -2.83 -3.79 -15.43
C SER A 219 -2.79 -2.84 -16.63
N ARG A 220 -1.61 -2.43 -17.07
CA ARG A 220 -1.39 -1.38 -18.08
C ARG A 220 -2.03 -0.03 -17.74
N LYS A 221 -2.41 0.17 -16.47
CA LYS A 221 -2.95 1.44 -15.99
C LYS A 221 -1.84 2.47 -15.84
N LYS A 222 -2.17 3.73 -16.12
CA LYS A 222 -1.26 4.86 -15.91
C LYS A 222 -0.97 5.03 -14.43
N ILE A 223 0.27 5.37 -14.12
CA ILE A 223 0.70 5.79 -12.78
C ILE A 223 0.73 7.33 -12.77
N VAL A 224 0.03 7.94 -11.83
CA VAL A 224 0.09 9.39 -11.59
C VAL A 224 0.90 9.62 -10.33
N PRO A 225 2.13 10.15 -10.42
CA PRO A 225 2.95 10.48 -9.26
C PRO A 225 2.35 11.67 -8.51
N ILE A 226 2.30 11.57 -7.18
CA ILE A 226 1.79 12.62 -6.29
C ILE A 226 2.86 12.93 -5.24
N GLY A 227 3.32 14.17 -5.19
CA GLY A 227 4.15 14.68 -4.11
C GLY A 227 3.27 15.30 -3.01
N CYS A 228 3.18 14.63 -1.85
CA CYS A 228 2.49 15.14 -0.68
C CYS A 228 3.46 15.91 0.22
N ASN A 229 3.19 17.19 0.44
CA ASN A 229 4.02 18.10 1.23
C ASN A 229 3.22 18.63 2.42
N ASN A 230 3.84 18.75 3.59
CA ASN A 230 3.33 19.34 4.84
C ASN A 230 2.26 18.53 5.61
N SER A 231 1.86 17.35 5.13
CA SER A 231 0.78 16.59 5.78
C SER A 231 1.14 16.17 7.21
N GLU A 232 2.39 15.77 7.48
CA GLU A 232 2.88 15.40 8.82
C GLU A 232 2.89 16.58 9.82
N GLN A 233 2.86 17.81 9.32
CA GLN A 233 2.74 19.02 10.18
C GLN A 233 1.31 19.25 10.62
N VAL A 234 0.37 18.87 9.78
CA VAL A 234 -1.07 18.97 10.04
C VAL A 234 -1.53 17.78 10.88
N TYR A 235 -1.00 16.59 10.60
CA TYR A 235 -1.29 15.34 11.34
C TYR A 235 -0.11 14.91 12.21
N ARG A 236 0.06 15.55 13.37
CA ARG A 236 1.21 15.31 14.27
C ARG A 236 1.07 14.12 15.21
N GLY A 237 -0.06 13.43 15.23
CA GLY A 237 -0.34 12.42 16.23
C GLY A 237 -0.91 11.12 15.70
N HIS A 238 -1.45 10.33 16.62
CA HIS A 238 -2.11 9.06 16.30
C HIS A 238 -3.61 9.23 15.99
N LEU A 239 -4.20 10.36 16.39
CA LEU A 239 -5.62 10.65 16.20
C LEU A 239 -5.87 11.23 14.80
N PRO A 240 -7.07 10.98 14.22
CA PRO A 240 -7.43 11.43 12.89
C PRO A 240 -7.86 12.91 12.83
N PHE A 241 -7.40 13.73 13.77
CA PHE A 241 -7.74 15.14 13.84
C PHE A 241 -6.59 16.01 13.33
N ALA A 242 -6.89 16.77 12.30
CA ALA A 242 -5.97 17.72 11.73
C ALA A 242 -5.78 18.93 12.65
N ARG A 243 -4.64 19.59 12.55
CA ARG A 243 -4.38 20.94 13.07
C ARG A 243 -4.42 21.93 11.93
N SER A 244 -4.56 23.22 12.25
CA SER A 244 -4.47 24.31 11.26
C SER A 244 -3.13 24.23 10.51
N GLY A 245 -3.17 24.42 9.21
CA GLY A 245 -1.99 24.38 8.35
C GLY A 245 -2.35 24.17 6.88
N GLN A 246 -1.34 24.05 6.07
CA GLN A 246 -1.47 23.85 4.64
C GLN A 246 -0.90 22.48 4.25
N ILE A 247 -1.62 21.77 3.37
CA ILE A 247 -1.15 20.53 2.73
C ILE A 247 -1.17 20.76 1.22
N ILE A 248 -0.03 20.51 0.58
CA ILE A 248 0.12 20.69 -0.87
C ILE A 248 0.38 19.34 -1.51
N TYR A 249 -0.50 18.94 -2.44
CA TYR A 249 -0.31 17.82 -3.32
C TYR A 249 0.09 18.33 -4.69
N ARG A 250 1.26 17.94 -5.19
CA ARG A 250 1.69 18.23 -6.57
C ARG A 250 1.49 17.01 -7.43
N VAL A 251 0.76 17.17 -8.50
CA VAL A 251 0.49 16.10 -9.47
C VAL A 251 1.56 16.14 -10.56
N GLY A 252 2.24 15.00 -10.75
CA GLY A 252 3.22 14.84 -11.83
C GLY A 252 2.59 14.36 -13.12
N GLU A 253 3.42 14.32 -14.18
CA GLU A 253 3.00 13.76 -15.48
C GLU A 253 2.66 12.27 -15.33
N PRO A 254 1.53 11.81 -15.86
CA PRO A 254 1.19 10.39 -15.88
C PRO A 254 2.26 9.56 -16.59
N LEU A 255 2.64 8.46 -15.97
CA LEU A 255 3.58 7.49 -16.51
C LEU A 255 2.81 6.34 -17.15
N SER A 256 3.04 6.09 -18.43
CA SER A 256 2.40 5.01 -19.18
C SER A 256 3.42 4.07 -19.80
N ILE A 257 3.06 2.80 -19.93
CA ILE A 257 3.85 1.78 -20.66
C ILE A 257 3.89 2.02 -22.17
N GLU A 258 3.05 2.90 -22.68
CA GLU A 258 3.06 3.30 -24.09
C GLU A 258 4.01 4.50 -24.33
N ASP A 259 4.48 5.15 -23.26
CA ASP A 259 5.34 6.32 -23.30
C ASP A 259 6.57 6.14 -22.38
N ARG A 260 6.63 6.81 -21.27
CA ARG A 260 7.83 6.88 -20.39
C ARG A 260 8.26 5.54 -19.80
N LEU A 261 7.32 4.61 -19.61
CA LEU A 261 7.62 3.27 -19.09
C LEU A 261 7.79 2.23 -20.22
N LYS A 262 7.77 2.63 -21.48
CA LYS A 262 7.94 1.73 -22.64
C LYS A 262 9.19 0.84 -22.58
N PRO A 263 10.36 1.31 -22.08
CA PRO A 263 11.54 0.47 -21.95
C PRO A 263 11.37 -0.72 -20.99
N TYR A 264 10.40 -0.65 -20.07
CA TYR A 264 10.14 -1.67 -19.06
C TYR A 264 8.92 -2.53 -19.38
N ARG A 265 8.32 -2.36 -20.55
CA ARG A 265 7.11 -3.09 -20.96
C ARG A 265 7.34 -4.59 -20.95
N ILE A 266 6.38 -5.32 -20.42
CA ILE A 266 6.32 -6.78 -20.43
C ILE A 266 5.13 -7.19 -21.29
N ASP A 267 5.39 -7.86 -22.39
CA ASP A 267 4.33 -8.32 -23.33
C ASP A 267 3.80 -9.72 -22.99
N ALA A 268 4.64 -10.56 -22.37
CA ALA A 268 4.24 -11.89 -21.93
C ALA A 268 3.35 -11.81 -20.68
N PRO A 269 2.28 -12.60 -20.57
CA PRO A 269 1.49 -12.68 -19.35
C PRO A 269 2.35 -13.20 -18.18
N PHE A 270 2.12 -12.64 -17.01
CA PHE A 270 2.81 -13.04 -15.79
C PHE A 270 1.87 -13.03 -14.58
N LYS A 271 2.17 -13.88 -13.60
CA LYS A 271 1.42 -13.96 -12.35
C LYS A 271 1.85 -12.84 -11.41
N LEU A 272 0.88 -11.95 -11.08
CA LEU A 272 1.12 -10.79 -10.23
C LEU A 272 1.57 -11.23 -8.82
N PHE A 273 2.61 -10.59 -8.30
CA PHE A 273 3.23 -10.81 -6.97
C PHE A 273 3.89 -12.18 -6.74
N SER A 274 3.95 -13.08 -7.74
CA SER A 274 4.65 -14.35 -7.59
C SER A 274 6.17 -14.17 -7.52
N LYS A 275 6.84 -15.08 -6.80
CA LYS A 275 8.31 -15.10 -6.73
C LYS A 275 8.96 -15.32 -8.10
N GLU A 276 8.33 -16.15 -8.93
CA GLU A 276 8.80 -16.41 -10.30
C GLU A 276 8.82 -15.13 -11.12
N SER A 277 7.70 -14.38 -11.14
CA SER A 277 7.60 -13.11 -11.88
C SER A 277 8.57 -12.07 -11.34
N GLN A 278 8.71 -11.96 -10.01
CA GLN A 278 9.65 -11.05 -9.37
C GLN A 278 11.10 -11.33 -9.78
N ARG A 279 11.50 -12.59 -9.88
CA ARG A 279 12.84 -12.97 -10.32
C ARG A 279 13.02 -12.74 -11.81
N LYS A 280 12.05 -13.16 -12.64
CA LYS A 280 12.12 -13.10 -14.09
C LYS A 280 12.13 -11.67 -14.64
N TYR A 281 11.35 -10.79 -14.06
CA TYR A 281 11.15 -9.40 -14.53
C TYR A 281 11.68 -8.37 -13.54
N ARG A 282 12.71 -8.74 -12.80
CA ARG A 282 13.29 -7.90 -11.74
C ARG A 282 13.67 -6.52 -12.26
N ASP A 283 14.42 -6.47 -13.36
CA ASP A 283 14.94 -5.22 -13.92
C ASP A 283 13.82 -4.28 -14.38
N GLN A 284 12.75 -4.84 -14.97
CA GLN A 284 11.58 -4.06 -15.37
C GLN A 284 10.86 -3.48 -14.16
N PHE A 285 10.66 -4.27 -13.10
CA PHE A 285 9.99 -3.82 -11.88
C PHE A 285 10.82 -2.78 -11.12
N GLU A 286 12.12 -2.98 -11.02
CA GLU A 286 13.04 -2.02 -10.39
C GLU A 286 13.14 -0.73 -11.23
N GLY A 287 13.18 -0.83 -12.56
CA GLY A 287 13.22 0.32 -13.46
C GLY A 287 11.97 1.19 -13.36
N VAL A 288 10.77 0.58 -13.39
CA VAL A 288 9.50 1.32 -13.17
C VAL A 288 9.45 1.94 -11.78
N THR A 289 9.87 1.19 -10.75
CA THR A 289 9.91 1.71 -9.38
C THR A 289 10.81 2.94 -9.28
N SER A 290 12.01 2.87 -9.86
CA SER A 290 12.96 3.99 -9.88
C SER A 290 12.40 5.21 -10.61
N ALA A 291 11.75 5.01 -11.77
CA ALA A 291 11.11 6.09 -12.53
C ALA A 291 9.98 6.77 -11.73
N VAL A 292 9.16 5.98 -11.03
CA VAL A 292 8.08 6.50 -10.17
C VAL A 292 8.65 7.28 -8.99
N MET A 293 9.64 6.72 -8.29
CA MET A 293 10.27 7.39 -7.14
C MET A 293 10.97 8.68 -7.52
N ALA A 294 11.68 8.69 -8.65
CA ALA A 294 12.28 9.91 -9.20
C ALA A 294 11.21 10.97 -9.52
N SER A 295 10.09 10.57 -10.14
CA SER A 295 9.00 11.47 -10.44
C SER A 295 8.36 12.04 -9.17
N ILE A 296 8.15 11.24 -8.12
CA ILE A 296 7.67 11.72 -6.81
C ILE A 296 8.69 12.71 -6.21
N GLY A 297 9.98 12.38 -6.24
CA GLY A 297 11.04 13.24 -5.70
C GLY A 297 11.05 14.65 -6.28
N LEU A 298 10.78 14.80 -7.59
CA LEU A 298 10.69 16.10 -8.26
C LEU A 298 9.49 16.96 -7.79
N LEU A 299 8.46 16.34 -7.21
CA LEU A 299 7.25 17.01 -6.73
C LEU A 299 7.31 17.41 -5.25
N LEU A 300 8.37 17.01 -4.57
CA LEU A 300 8.55 17.25 -3.15
C LEU A 300 9.36 18.52 -2.89
N ASP A 301 9.07 19.20 -1.79
CA ASP A 301 9.91 20.26 -1.25
C ASP A 301 11.27 19.65 -0.82
N GLU A 302 12.31 20.48 -0.81
CA GLU A 302 13.70 20.06 -0.60
C GLU A 302 13.88 19.22 0.68
N ARG A 303 13.20 19.57 1.76
CA ARG A 303 13.28 18.85 3.04
C ARG A 303 12.79 17.40 3.02
N TYR A 304 12.01 17.00 2.00
CA TYR A 304 11.52 15.62 1.83
C TYR A 304 12.39 14.80 0.87
N ARG A 305 13.30 15.45 0.15
CA ARG A 305 14.24 14.77 -0.75
C ARG A 305 15.39 14.17 0.08
N LYS A 306 15.97 13.10 -0.43
CA LYS A 306 17.24 12.61 0.11
C LYS A 306 18.40 13.39 -0.49
#